data_d2b2be470ffca67a3c6aea0af46a8e8e
#
_entry.id   d2b2be470ffca67a3c6aea0af46a8e8e
#
_cell.length_a   1.000
_cell.length_b   1.000
_cell.length_c   1.000
_cell.angle_alpha   90.00
_cell.angle_beta   90.00
_cell.angle_gamma   90.00
#
_symmetry.space_group_name_H-M   'P 1'
#
loop_
_entity.id
_entity.type
_entity.pdbx_description
1 polymer ?
#
loop_
_entity_poly.entity_id
_entity_poly.type
_entity_poly.pdbx_seq_one_letter_code
_entity_poly.pdbx_strand_id
1 'polypeptide(L)'
;MSFKSLRRASIAAATIALLALTGCAAGSGESSSSPESDEGISIALSNGFVNGWRLTLINKFEEEAAALKDEGIVSDFTTVNAPGENSATEQSSQIRSLVLQNPDVLLVIPASSTALIPAVEEACDAGITVIVLDADMDAPCAHVVRNAYDKWGEVSLMPALEAIDGKGDIVINRGVIGSQPEEAFHARQLEILEDYPDVKVAAEINGFCDSSTAQKEIVSVLGSLPEIAAVPGCIGGMGIVQAFESAGREAPVVVFDTDGKSLKFWQESGIENGSFAALTDPGQVIAAIYVALAVLDGQDVPQEVVLPLLEIGQADLEYWVGNLESDEYAANQWDKKTVDAAIAAIAAGEEVAAPAIK
;
A
#
# COMPACT_ATOMS: atom_id res chain seq x y z
N MET A 1 -54.40 -24.01 -40.86
CA MET A 1 -53.92 -24.60 -42.12
C MET A 1 -52.53 -25.14 -41.78
N SER A 2 -52.39 -26.44 -41.38
CA SER A 2 -52.37 -27.65 -42.24
C SER A 2 -51.11 -27.60 -43.16
N PHE A 3 -50.17 -28.52 -43.25
CA PHE A 3 -50.06 -29.94 -43.03
C PHE A 3 -48.55 -30.31 -43.12
N LYS A 4 -48.07 -31.24 -42.30
CA LYS A 4 -47.57 -32.61 -42.69
C LYS A 4 -46.29 -32.63 -43.55
N SER A 5 -45.35 -33.54 -43.44
CA SER A 5 -45.16 -34.86 -42.83
C SER A 5 -43.77 -35.37 -43.27
N LEU A 6 -43.11 -36.11 -42.41
CA LEU A 6 -42.83 -37.54 -42.42
C LEU A 6 -41.71 -38.10 -43.28
N ARG A 7 -40.85 -38.88 -42.55
CA ARG A 7 -40.29 -40.21 -42.84
C ARG A 7 -38.97 -40.25 -43.64
N ARG A 8 -38.04 -41.16 -43.45
CA ARG A 8 -37.76 -42.41 -42.72
C ARG A 8 -36.24 -42.65 -42.82
N ALA A 9 -35.52 -43.06 -41.78
CA ALA A 9 -35.17 -44.41 -41.36
C ALA A 9 -34.40 -45.31 -42.38
N SER A 10 -33.17 -45.75 -41.99
CA SER A 10 -32.53 -47.08 -42.24
C SER A 10 -31.17 -47.07 -41.54
N ILE A 11 -30.88 -47.78 -40.53
CA ILE A 11 -30.54 -49.13 -40.12
C ILE A 11 -29.51 -49.85 -41.02
N ALA A 12 -28.32 -50.17 -40.49
CA ALA A 12 -27.49 -51.33 -40.68
C ALA A 12 -26.28 -51.17 -39.69
N ALA A 13 -26.10 -51.87 -38.66
CA ALA A 13 -25.94 -53.26 -38.24
C ALA A 13 -24.56 -53.83 -38.54
N ALA A 14 -23.83 -54.11 -37.45
CA ALA A 14 -22.96 -55.24 -37.09
C ALA A 14 -21.57 -55.35 -37.75
N THR A 15 -20.53 -55.47 -36.97
CA THR A 15 -20.01 -56.78 -36.57
C THR A 15 -18.97 -56.74 -35.45
N ILE A 16 -19.05 -57.71 -34.58
CA ILE A 16 -18.25 -58.03 -33.41
C ILE A 16 -16.95 -58.69 -33.83
N ALA A 17 -15.82 -58.39 -33.14
CA ALA A 17 -14.72 -59.36 -33.02
C ALA A 17 -14.08 -59.18 -31.62
N LEU A 18 -14.36 -60.16 -30.74
CA LEU A 18 -13.61 -60.43 -29.52
C LEU A 18 -12.27 -61.06 -29.89
N LEU A 19 -11.22 -60.60 -29.19
CA LEU A 19 -10.05 -61.43 -28.92
C LEU A 19 -9.49 -61.01 -27.52
N ALA A 20 -9.69 -61.93 -26.58
CA ALA A 20 -9.05 -61.90 -25.29
C ALA A 20 -7.65 -62.50 -25.39
N LEU A 21 -6.68 -61.88 -24.74
CA LEU A 21 -5.46 -62.57 -24.29
C LEU A 21 -4.97 -61.95 -23.00
N THR A 22 -4.95 -62.76 -21.97
CA THR A 22 -4.43 -62.60 -20.64
C THR A 22 -2.93 -62.36 -20.62
N GLY A 23 -2.47 -61.46 -19.75
CA GLY A 23 -1.07 -61.29 -19.37
C GLY A 23 -0.96 -60.56 -18.05
N CYS A 24 -0.79 -61.31 -16.95
CA CYS A 24 -0.36 -60.81 -15.66
C CYS A 24 1.09 -60.34 -15.72
N ALA A 25 1.40 -59.16 -15.27
CA ALA A 25 2.70 -58.80 -14.71
C ALA A 25 2.54 -57.69 -13.70
N ALA A 26 3.24 -57.84 -12.59
CA ALA A 26 3.17 -57.06 -11.36
C ALA A 26 3.66 -55.64 -11.45
N GLY A 27 3.02 -54.76 -10.70
CA GLY A 27 3.59 -53.78 -9.80
C GLY A 27 4.49 -52.68 -10.37
N SER A 28 3.96 -51.51 -10.43
CA SER A 28 4.60 -50.29 -9.92
C SER A 28 3.51 -49.22 -9.81
N GLY A 29 3.39 -48.66 -8.62
CA GLY A 29 2.48 -47.55 -8.38
C GLY A 29 2.91 -46.36 -9.21
N GLU A 30 2.13 -46.05 -10.23
CA GLU A 30 2.14 -44.71 -10.83
C GLU A 30 1.39 -43.80 -9.86
N SER A 31 2.18 -43.01 -9.11
CA SER A 31 1.68 -41.80 -8.57
C SER A 31 1.09 -41.03 -9.74
N SER A 32 -0.19 -40.79 -9.72
CA SER A 32 -0.83 -39.80 -10.56
C SER A 32 -0.31 -38.45 -10.11
N SER A 33 0.79 -38.00 -10.70
CA SER A 33 1.10 -36.58 -10.76
C SER A 33 -0.08 -35.94 -11.53
N SER A 34 -0.92 -35.23 -10.83
CA SER A 34 -1.77 -34.23 -11.46
C SER A 34 -0.87 -33.39 -12.39
N PRO A 35 -1.29 -33.02 -13.58
CA PRO A 35 -0.52 -32.06 -14.35
C PRO A 35 -0.42 -30.80 -13.48
N GLU A 36 0.80 -30.44 -13.07
CA GLU A 36 1.08 -29.06 -12.68
C GLU A 36 0.60 -28.22 -13.85
N SER A 37 -0.42 -27.42 -13.64
CA SER A 37 -0.83 -26.41 -14.59
C SER A 37 0.33 -25.45 -14.73
N ASP A 38 0.95 -25.43 -15.89
CA ASP A 38 2.01 -24.49 -16.31
C ASP A 38 1.40 -23.08 -16.53
N GLU A 39 0.26 -22.82 -15.91
CA GLU A 39 -0.46 -21.54 -15.95
C GLU A 39 -0.12 -20.78 -14.68
N GLY A 40 0.51 -19.59 -14.85
CA GLY A 40 0.82 -18.68 -13.74
C GLY A 40 -0.43 -18.32 -12.91
N ILE A 41 -0.24 -17.71 -11.75
CA ILE A 41 -1.32 -17.38 -10.81
C ILE A 41 -2.16 -16.19 -11.30
N SER A 42 -3.41 -16.12 -10.86
CA SER A 42 -4.32 -14.99 -11.08
C SER A 42 -4.40 -14.11 -9.84
N ILE A 43 -4.30 -12.76 -10.01
CA ILE A 43 -4.29 -11.81 -8.91
C ILE A 43 -5.41 -10.78 -9.10
N ALA A 44 -6.20 -10.54 -8.06
CA ALA A 44 -7.19 -9.47 -8.02
C ALA A 44 -6.82 -8.43 -6.96
N LEU A 45 -6.97 -7.14 -7.28
CA LEU A 45 -6.87 -6.03 -6.35
C LEU A 45 -8.25 -5.39 -6.13
N SER A 46 -8.73 -5.36 -4.88
CA SER A 46 -9.92 -4.64 -4.46
C SER A 46 -9.52 -3.41 -3.66
N ASN A 47 -9.78 -2.22 -4.19
CA ASN A 47 -9.44 -0.94 -3.56
C ASN A 47 -10.67 -0.18 -3.08
N GLY A 48 -10.64 0.32 -1.84
CA GLY A 48 -11.75 0.97 -1.16
C GLY A 48 -12.15 2.33 -1.72
N PHE A 49 -11.22 3.10 -2.27
CA PHE A 49 -11.47 4.37 -2.97
C PHE A 49 -10.19 4.84 -3.69
N VAL A 50 -10.31 5.83 -4.56
CA VAL A 50 -9.17 6.38 -5.32
C VAL A 50 -8.88 7.82 -4.88
N ASN A 51 -7.60 8.09 -4.57
CA ASN A 51 -6.99 9.40 -4.46
C ASN A 51 -5.61 9.37 -5.15
N GLY A 52 -4.84 10.44 -5.14
CA GLY A 52 -3.53 10.49 -5.82
C GLY A 52 -2.56 9.42 -5.34
N TRP A 53 -2.43 9.25 -4.03
CA TRP A 53 -1.56 8.23 -3.43
C TRP A 53 -2.00 6.80 -3.81
N ARG A 54 -3.30 6.50 -3.70
CA ARG A 54 -3.84 5.18 -4.09
C ARG A 54 -3.76 4.93 -5.58
N LEU A 55 -3.82 5.97 -6.41
CA LEU A 55 -3.61 5.83 -7.85
C LEU A 55 -2.17 5.39 -8.15
N THR A 56 -1.18 5.98 -7.47
CA THR A 56 0.21 5.50 -7.59
C THR A 56 0.33 4.03 -7.17
N LEU A 57 -0.27 3.63 -6.04
CA LEU A 57 -0.29 2.24 -5.59
C LEU A 57 -0.91 1.30 -6.63
N ILE A 58 -2.06 1.68 -7.20
CA ILE A 58 -2.73 0.89 -8.25
C ILE A 58 -1.83 0.75 -9.48
N ASN A 59 -1.22 1.85 -9.93
CA ASN A 59 -0.30 1.82 -11.07
C ASN A 59 0.90 0.89 -10.81
N LYS A 60 1.48 0.95 -9.60
CA LYS A 60 2.57 0.04 -9.20
C LYS A 60 2.14 -1.43 -9.15
N PHE A 61 0.92 -1.71 -8.71
CA PHE A 61 0.35 -3.05 -8.80
C PHE A 61 0.25 -3.53 -10.25
N GLU A 62 -0.31 -2.71 -11.14
CA GLU A 62 -0.52 -3.07 -12.54
C GLU A 62 0.80 -3.21 -13.30
N GLU A 63 1.79 -2.34 -13.03
CA GLU A 63 3.15 -2.43 -13.58
C GLU A 63 3.83 -3.74 -13.17
N GLU A 64 3.84 -4.07 -11.89
CA GLU A 64 4.50 -5.27 -11.37
C GLU A 64 3.77 -6.55 -11.81
N ALA A 65 2.44 -6.57 -11.74
CA ALA A 65 1.65 -7.72 -12.20
C ALA A 65 1.85 -7.97 -13.72
N ALA A 66 1.98 -6.91 -14.52
CA ALA A 66 2.28 -7.04 -15.96
C ALA A 66 3.70 -7.59 -16.20
N ALA A 67 4.70 -7.13 -15.44
CA ALA A 67 6.07 -7.66 -15.52
C ALA A 67 6.11 -9.15 -15.15
N LEU A 68 5.44 -9.54 -14.07
CA LEU A 68 5.33 -10.95 -13.65
C LEU A 68 4.52 -11.79 -14.64
N LYS A 69 3.59 -11.19 -15.38
CA LYS A 69 2.87 -11.87 -16.46
C LYS A 69 3.77 -12.14 -17.66
N ASP A 70 4.63 -11.20 -18.01
CA ASP A 70 5.63 -11.39 -19.07
C ASP A 70 6.66 -12.47 -18.69
N GLU A 71 6.92 -12.66 -17.41
CA GLU A 71 7.77 -13.74 -16.87
C GLU A 71 7.05 -15.09 -16.74
N GLY A 72 5.72 -15.13 -16.93
CA GLY A 72 4.90 -16.33 -16.81
C GLY A 72 4.54 -16.72 -15.36
N ILE A 73 4.86 -15.86 -14.39
CA ILE A 73 4.52 -16.07 -12.98
C ILE A 73 3.04 -15.74 -12.73
N VAL A 74 2.54 -14.69 -13.35
CA VAL A 74 1.13 -14.28 -13.32
C VAL A 74 0.46 -14.63 -14.65
N SER A 75 -0.70 -15.27 -14.60
CA SER A 75 -1.52 -15.58 -15.78
C SER A 75 -2.46 -14.43 -16.14
N ASP A 76 -3.08 -13.82 -15.10
CA ASP A 76 -4.00 -12.70 -15.27
C ASP A 76 -4.08 -11.85 -14.01
N PHE A 77 -4.45 -10.56 -14.17
CA PHE A 77 -4.67 -9.66 -13.06
C PHE A 77 -5.82 -8.69 -13.32
N THR A 78 -6.47 -8.24 -12.26
CA THR A 78 -7.59 -7.29 -12.35
C THR A 78 -7.60 -6.33 -11.16
N THR A 79 -8.03 -5.09 -11.41
CA THR A 79 -8.22 -4.06 -10.39
C THR A 79 -9.70 -3.66 -10.33
N VAL A 80 -10.27 -3.61 -9.13
CA VAL A 80 -11.63 -3.11 -8.89
C VAL A 80 -11.57 -2.02 -7.83
N ASN A 81 -12.11 -0.85 -8.17
CA ASN A 81 -12.20 0.30 -7.27
C ASN A 81 -13.63 0.50 -6.78
N ALA A 82 -13.80 0.68 -5.47
CA ALA A 82 -15.07 1.12 -4.92
C ALA A 82 -15.30 2.63 -5.23
N PRO A 83 -16.56 3.09 -5.30
CA PRO A 83 -16.89 4.38 -5.91
C PRO A 83 -16.49 5.61 -5.09
N GLY A 84 -16.02 5.45 -3.85
CA GLY A 84 -15.57 6.56 -3.01
C GLY A 84 -15.37 6.17 -1.56
N GLU A 85 -15.00 7.14 -0.74
CA GLU A 85 -14.89 6.97 0.71
C GLU A 85 -16.23 6.48 1.29
N ASN A 86 -16.19 5.69 2.34
CA ASN A 86 -17.36 5.07 2.98
C ASN A 86 -18.14 4.04 2.11
N SER A 87 -17.52 3.49 1.07
CA SER A 87 -18.13 2.49 0.18
C SER A 87 -17.88 1.03 0.60
N ALA A 88 -17.83 0.75 1.89
CA ALA A 88 -17.58 -0.61 2.40
C ALA A 88 -18.63 -1.63 1.93
N THR A 89 -19.89 -1.22 1.77
CA THR A 89 -20.97 -2.08 1.26
C THR A 89 -20.74 -2.46 -0.21
N GLU A 90 -20.39 -1.48 -1.03
CA GLU A 90 -20.10 -1.67 -2.44
C GLU A 90 -18.82 -2.52 -2.60
N GLN A 91 -17.78 -2.22 -1.83
CA GLN A 91 -16.55 -3.01 -1.85
C GLN A 91 -16.79 -4.45 -1.41
N SER A 92 -17.57 -4.69 -0.37
CA SER A 92 -17.97 -6.03 0.05
C SER A 92 -18.65 -6.82 -1.08
N SER A 93 -19.54 -6.16 -1.84
CA SER A 93 -20.19 -6.76 -3.00
C SER A 93 -19.22 -7.06 -4.15
N GLN A 94 -18.24 -6.17 -4.36
CA GLN A 94 -17.18 -6.35 -5.36
C GLN A 94 -16.25 -7.51 -4.98
N ILE A 95 -15.83 -7.61 -3.71
CA ILE A 95 -15.02 -8.73 -3.21
C ILE A 95 -15.73 -10.06 -3.48
N ARG A 96 -17.03 -10.18 -3.14
CA ARG A 96 -17.81 -11.38 -3.44
C ARG A 96 -17.88 -11.71 -4.92
N SER A 97 -17.94 -10.67 -5.78
CA SER A 97 -17.91 -10.86 -7.23
C SER A 97 -16.54 -11.37 -7.72
N LEU A 98 -15.45 -10.93 -7.10
CA LEU A 98 -14.11 -11.44 -7.36
C LEU A 98 -13.95 -12.88 -6.86
N VAL A 99 -14.49 -13.22 -5.69
CA VAL A 99 -14.50 -14.60 -5.16
C VAL A 99 -15.15 -15.57 -6.15
N LEU A 100 -16.25 -15.17 -6.82
CA LEU A 100 -16.89 -15.98 -7.86
C LEU A 100 -16.00 -16.21 -9.10
N GLN A 101 -15.01 -15.36 -9.34
CA GLN A 101 -14.02 -15.52 -10.42
C GLN A 101 -12.87 -16.44 -9.99
N ASN A 102 -12.77 -16.73 -8.69
CA ASN A 102 -11.82 -17.63 -8.07
C ASN A 102 -10.35 -17.31 -8.40
N PRO A 103 -9.87 -16.07 -8.14
CA PRO A 103 -8.46 -15.77 -8.30
C PRO A 103 -7.62 -16.56 -7.27
N ASP A 104 -6.35 -16.79 -7.57
CA ASP A 104 -5.43 -17.43 -6.63
C ASP A 104 -5.08 -16.48 -5.47
N VAL A 105 -5.01 -15.19 -5.76
CA VAL A 105 -4.68 -14.13 -4.80
C VAL A 105 -5.71 -13.00 -4.86
N LEU A 106 -6.14 -12.54 -3.69
CA LEU A 106 -6.94 -11.33 -3.53
C LEU A 106 -6.21 -10.34 -2.62
N LEU A 107 -5.79 -9.21 -3.18
CA LEU A 107 -5.25 -8.07 -2.44
C LEU A 107 -6.42 -7.13 -2.09
N VAL A 108 -6.52 -6.69 -0.83
CA VAL A 108 -7.62 -5.84 -0.35
C VAL A 108 -7.08 -4.60 0.35
N ILE A 109 -7.36 -3.42 -0.21
CA ILE A 109 -7.18 -2.15 0.49
C ILE A 109 -8.56 -1.72 1.00
N PRO A 110 -8.88 -1.90 2.29
CA PRO A 110 -10.25 -1.80 2.75
C PRO A 110 -10.73 -0.34 2.86
N ALA A 111 -11.98 -0.11 2.48
CA ALA A 111 -12.71 1.10 2.83
C ALA A 111 -13.10 1.12 4.32
N SER A 112 -13.15 -0.06 4.95
CA SER A 112 -13.38 -0.24 6.38
C SER A 112 -12.80 -1.57 6.85
N SER A 113 -11.85 -1.51 7.78
CA SER A 113 -11.17 -2.70 8.34
C SER A 113 -12.13 -3.65 9.09
N THR A 114 -13.25 -3.16 9.60
CA THR A 114 -14.21 -3.98 10.34
C THR A 114 -15.39 -4.46 9.49
N ALA A 115 -15.91 -3.59 8.61
CA ALA A 115 -17.09 -3.93 7.81
C ALA A 115 -16.81 -4.96 6.70
N LEU A 116 -15.54 -5.11 6.29
CA LEU A 116 -15.14 -6.03 5.23
C LEU A 116 -14.68 -7.40 5.73
N ILE A 117 -14.51 -7.60 7.04
CA ILE A 117 -14.10 -8.90 7.61
C ILE A 117 -14.92 -10.06 7.04
N PRO A 118 -16.28 -10.02 7.00
CA PRO A 118 -17.04 -11.15 6.47
C PRO A 118 -16.77 -11.48 5.00
N ALA A 119 -16.48 -10.45 4.18
CA ALA A 119 -16.18 -10.68 2.75
C ALA A 119 -14.76 -11.23 2.54
N VAL A 120 -13.82 -10.84 3.40
CA VAL A 120 -12.45 -11.38 3.44
C VAL A 120 -12.49 -12.84 3.89
N GLU A 121 -13.23 -13.16 4.96
CA GLU A 121 -13.39 -14.55 5.42
C GLU A 121 -14.05 -15.44 4.36
N GLU A 122 -15.08 -14.93 3.64
CA GLU A 122 -15.69 -15.65 2.52
C GLU A 122 -14.65 -15.95 1.40
N ALA A 123 -13.71 -15.05 1.13
CA ALA A 123 -12.63 -15.28 0.16
C ALA A 123 -11.64 -16.35 0.66
N CYS A 124 -11.24 -16.29 1.93
CA CYS A 124 -10.42 -17.33 2.55
C CYS A 124 -11.07 -18.71 2.52
N ASP A 125 -12.36 -18.78 2.86
CA ASP A 125 -13.14 -20.04 2.87
C ASP A 125 -13.27 -20.63 1.45
N ALA A 126 -13.18 -19.81 0.42
CA ALA A 126 -13.12 -20.24 -0.97
C ALA A 126 -11.73 -20.77 -1.38
N GLY A 127 -10.72 -20.70 -0.50
CA GLY A 127 -9.35 -21.14 -0.75
C GLY A 127 -8.45 -20.12 -1.43
N ILE A 128 -8.89 -18.84 -1.50
CA ILE A 128 -8.13 -17.74 -2.08
C ILE A 128 -7.10 -17.25 -1.05
N THR A 129 -5.86 -17.02 -1.47
CA THR A 129 -4.85 -16.35 -0.64
C THR A 129 -5.20 -14.87 -0.53
N VAL A 130 -5.53 -14.40 0.68
CA VAL A 130 -5.92 -13.00 0.90
C VAL A 130 -4.83 -12.23 1.60
N ILE A 131 -4.46 -11.08 1.02
CA ILE A 131 -3.56 -10.10 1.64
C ILE A 131 -4.31 -8.78 1.82
N VAL A 132 -4.45 -8.36 3.06
CA VAL A 132 -4.98 -7.02 3.40
C VAL A 132 -3.83 -6.01 3.39
N LEU A 133 -4.03 -4.88 2.73
CA LEU A 133 -3.03 -3.80 2.63
C LEU A 133 -3.50 -2.53 3.33
N ASP A 134 -2.52 -1.75 3.77
CA ASP A 134 -2.71 -0.36 4.21
C ASP A 134 -3.72 -0.20 5.37
N ALA A 135 -3.98 -1.27 6.10
CA ALA A 135 -4.88 -1.27 7.25
C ALA A 135 -4.68 -2.52 8.12
N ASP A 136 -4.95 -2.38 9.41
CA ASP A 136 -5.10 -3.53 10.31
C ASP A 136 -6.49 -4.13 10.11
N MET A 137 -6.58 -5.46 10.07
CA MET A 137 -7.84 -6.19 10.01
C MET A 137 -7.77 -7.46 10.87
N ASP A 138 -8.74 -7.63 11.74
CA ASP A 138 -8.87 -8.85 12.56
C ASP A 138 -9.54 -9.98 11.73
N ALA A 139 -8.79 -10.49 10.77
CA ALA A 139 -9.16 -11.61 9.90
C ALA A 139 -8.02 -12.64 9.90
N PRO A 140 -8.00 -13.61 10.84
CA PRO A 140 -6.86 -14.53 11.03
C PRO A 140 -6.50 -15.39 9.82
N CYS A 141 -7.37 -15.51 8.84
CA CYS A 141 -7.15 -16.25 7.60
C CYS A 141 -6.37 -15.46 6.55
N ALA A 142 -6.31 -14.12 6.67
CA ALA A 142 -5.61 -13.25 5.74
C ALA A 142 -4.29 -12.78 6.31
N HIS A 143 -3.27 -12.57 5.50
CA HIS A 143 -2.07 -11.83 5.90
C HIS A 143 -2.29 -10.33 5.76
N VAL A 144 -1.58 -9.55 6.58
CA VAL A 144 -1.60 -8.08 6.53
C VAL A 144 -0.24 -7.58 6.07
N VAL A 145 -0.22 -6.71 5.06
CA VAL A 145 0.98 -5.96 4.64
C VAL A 145 0.66 -4.48 4.81
N ARG A 146 1.35 -3.81 5.70
CA ARG A 146 1.11 -2.39 6.01
C ARG A 146 2.38 -1.64 6.34
N ASN A 147 2.30 -0.34 6.28
CA ASN A 147 3.36 0.53 6.78
C ASN A 147 3.33 0.62 8.31
N ALA A 148 4.47 0.98 8.92
CA ALA A 148 4.63 1.16 10.36
C ALA A 148 3.96 2.47 10.84
N TYR A 149 2.62 2.52 10.85
CA TYR A 149 1.86 3.71 11.26
C TYR A 149 2.16 4.17 12.69
N ASP A 150 2.47 3.22 13.57
CA ASP A 150 2.88 3.47 14.95
C ASP A 150 4.19 4.29 15.05
N LYS A 151 5.04 4.23 14.02
CA LYS A 151 6.27 5.02 13.92
C LYS A 151 6.09 6.35 13.19
N TRP A 152 4.95 6.60 12.58
CA TRP A 152 4.76 7.80 11.77
C TRP A 152 4.93 9.09 12.58
N GLY A 153 4.44 9.13 13.82
CA GLY A 153 4.65 10.27 14.72
C GLY A 153 6.12 10.56 15.00
N GLU A 154 6.95 9.51 15.08
CA GLU A 154 8.40 9.61 15.27
C GLU A 154 9.09 10.11 13.99
N VAL A 155 8.85 9.45 12.87
CA VAL A 155 9.46 9.77 11.57
C VAL A 155 9.12 11.19 11.09
N SER A 156 7.94 11.70 11.44
CA SER A 156 7.51 13.05 11.06
C SER A 156 8.00 14.16 12.01
N LEU A 157 8.55 13.81 13.17
CA LEU A 157 8.99 14.76 14.18
C LEU A 157 10.50 14.74 14.40
N MET A 158 11.11 13.56 14.54
CA MET A 158 12.51 13.42 14.93
C MET A 158 13.48 14.14 14.00
N PRO A 159 13.39 14.04 12.66
CA PRO A 159 14.29 14.77 11.79
C PRO A 159 14.16 16.30 11.93
N ALA A 160 12.95 16.79 12.21
CA ALA A 160 12.74 18.22 12.47
C ALA A 160 13.39 18.65 13.79
N LEU A 161 13.29 17.84 14.85
CA LEU A 161 13.94 18.12 16.13
C LEU A 161 15.47 18.12 16.01
N GLU A 162 16.01 17.19 15.24
CA GLU A 162 17.45 17.14 14.95
C GLU A 162 17.92 18.40 14.19
N ALA A 163 17.15 18.81 13.18
CA ALA A 163 17.48 19.98 12.35
C ALA A 163 17.47 21.30 13.16
N ILE A 164 16.68 21.39 14.23
CA ILE A 164 16.61 22.59 15.10
C ILE A 164 17.45 22.42 16.40
N ASP A 165 18.33 21.43 16.47
CA ASP A 165 19.14 21.13 17.68
C ASP A 165 18.27 20.95 18.94
N GLY A 166 17.05 20.41 18.83
CA GLY A 166 16.12 20.14 19.95
C GLY A 166 15.65 21.39 20.69
N LYS A 167 15.53 22.55 20.05
CA LYS A 167 15.11 23.80 20.69
C LYS A 167 14.38 24.75 19.75
N GLY A 168 13.48 25.56 20.31
CA GLY A 168 12.74 26.60 19.57
C GLY A 168 11.24 26.38 19.60
N ASP A 169 10.51 27.32 19.02
CA ASP A 169 9.06 27.23 18.91
C ASP A 169 8.68 26.45 17.63
N ILE A 170 7.75 25.51 17.76
CA ILE A 170 7.25 24.70 16.65
C ILE A 170 5.73 24.86 16.50
N VAL A 171 5.22 24.54 15.31
CA VAL A 171 3.79 24.38 15.07
C VAL A 171 3.56 22.93 14.64
N ILE A 172 2.68 22.20 15.32
CA ILE A 172 2.33 20.84 14.90
C ILE A 172 1.26 20.91 13.82
N ASN A 173 1.53 20.30 12.66
CA ASN A 173 0.55 20.17 11.59
C ASN A 173 -0.17 18.82 11.72
N ARG A 174 -1.43 18.89 12.19
CA ARG A 174 -2.29 17.71 12.42
C ARG A 174 -2.88 17.17 11.12
N GLY A 175 -3.16 15.88 11.12
CA GLY A 175 -3.88 15.18 10.06
C GLY A 175 -5.41 15.24 10.20
N VAL A 176 -6.09 14.11 9.95
CA VAL A 176 -7.56 13.99 10.04
C VAL A 176 -7.93 13.73 11.50
N ILE A 177 -8.16 14.80 12.25
CA ILE A 177 -8.50 14.74 13.68
C ILE A 177 -9.72 13.83 13.89
N GLY A 178 -9.62 12.93 14.87
CA GLY A 178 -10.65 11.95 15.21
C GLY A 178 -10.53 10.63 14.44
N SER A 179 -9.61 10.51 13.49
CA SER A 179 -9.24 9.21 12.92
C SER A 179 -8.23 8.50 13.84
N GLN A 180 -8.36 7.18 13.98
CA GLN A 180 -7.47 6.39 14.84
C GLN A 180 -5.99 6.53 14.47
N PRO A 181 -5.58 6.51 13.19
CA PRO A 181 -4.17 6.70 12.81
C PRO A 181 -3.63 8.08 13.25
N GLU A 182 -4.43 9.14 13.10
CA GLU A 182 -4.01 10.50 13.46
C GLU A 182 -3.88 10.68 14.97
N GLU A 183 -4.80 10.16 15.75
CA GLU A 183 -4.72 10.24 17.21
C GLU A 183 -3.48 9.48 17.76
N ALA A 184 -3.15 8.32 17.19
CA ALA A 184 -1.94 7.57 17.54
C ALA A 184 -0.66 8.31 17.14
N PHE A 185 -0.65 8.86 15.95
CA PHE A 185 0.42 9.69 15.38
C PHE A 185 0.70 10.91 16.28
N HIS A 186 -0.34 11.67 16.63
CA HIS A 186 -0.21 12.85 17.46
C HIS A 186 0.20 12.52 18.90
N ALA A 187 -0.38 11.47 19.49
CA ALA A 187 0.00 11.02 20.83
C ALA A 187 1.49 10.66 20.89
N ARG A 188 2.03 9.99 19.87
CA ARG A 188 3.46 9.67 19.80
C ARG A 188 4.33 10.92 19.71
N GLN A 189 3.91 11.92 18.95
CA GLN A 189 4.64 13.20 18.89
C GLN A 189 4.69 13.89 20.26
N LEU A 190 3.57 13.94 20.97
CA LEU A 190 3.53 14.54 22.30
C LEU A 190 4.42 13.79 23.30
N GLU A 191 4.43 12.45 23.24
CA GLU A 191 5.31 11.63 24.08
C GLU A 191 6.79 11.94 23.81
N ILE A 192 7.21 12.03 22.55
CA ILE A 192 8.58 12.37 22.17
C ILE A 192 8.96 13.76 22.71
N LEU A 193 8.06 14.75 22.61
CA LEU A 193 8.30 16.11 23.04
C LEU A 193 8.54 16.24 24.56
N GLU A 194 8.14 15.27 25.38
CA GLU A 194 8.45 15.26 26.81
C GLU A 194 9.97 15.22 27.08
N ASP A 195 10.74 14.64 26.16
CA ASP A 195 12.21 14.57 26.23
C ASP A 195 12.91 15.82 25.69
N TYR A 196 12.15 16.80 25.12
CA TYR A 196 12.67 18.02 24.50
C TYR A 196 12.14 19.30 25.20
N PRO A 197 12.55 19.59 26.45
CA PRO A 197 11.97 20.69 27.24
C PRO A 197 12.25 22.10 26.67
N ASP A 198 13.23 22.25 25.78
CA ASP A 198 13.58 23.49 25.09
C ASP A 198 12.79 23.71 23.79
N VAL A 199 11.95 22.75 23.39
CA VAL A 199 11.00 22.85 22.28
C VAL A 199 9.63 23.24 22.83
N LYS A 200 9.00 24.25 22.22
CA LYS A 200 7.68 24.73 22.62
C LYS A 200 6.70 24.61 21.48
N VAL A 201 5.58 23.96 21.71
CA VAL A 201 4.46 23.96 20.78
C VAL A 201 3.74 25.31 20.88
N ALA A 202 4.01 26.21 19.91
CA ALA A 202 3.40 27.53 19.85
C ALA A 202 1.97 27.50 19.34
N ALA A 203 1.64 26.54 18.48
CA ALA A 203 0.29 26.27 17.98
C ALA A 203 0.19 24.85 17.39
N GLU A 204 -1.05 24.41 17.22
CA GLU A 204 -1.40 23.28 16.37
C GLU A 204 -2.32 23.79 15.26
N ILE A 205 -2.12 23.28 14.03
CA ILE A 205 -2.98 23.55 12.88
C ILE A 205 -3.54 22.26 12.33
N ASN A 206 -4.67 22.32 11.67
CA ASN A 206 -5.32 21.15 11.10
C ASN A 206 -5.18 21.14 9.56
N GLY A 207 -4.00 20.70 9.09
CA GLY A 207 -3.66 20.68 7.68
C GLY A 207 -4.25 19.53 6.89
N PHE A 208 -4.87 18.54 7.55
CA PHE A 208 -5.49 17.37 6.92
C PHE A 208 -4.58 16.59 5.96
N CYS A 209 -3.27 16.65 6.15
CA CYS A 209 -2.28 16.09 5.23
C CYS A 209 -2.45 16.59 3.78
N ASP A 210 -2.80 17.86 3.63
CA ASP A 210 -2.99 18.53 2.33
C ASP A 210 -2.30 19.88 2.32
N SER A 211 -1.46 20.13 1.31
CA SER A 211 -0.65 21.35 1.21
C SER A 211 -1.48 22.62 1.15
N SER A 212 -2.62 22.61 0.46
CA SER A 212 -3.44 23.83 0.33
C SER A 212 -4.22 24.13 1.60
N THR A 213 -4.62 23.10 2.33
CA THR A 213 -5.26 23.24 3.63
C THR A 213 -4.26 23.70 4.68
N ALA A 214 -3.07 23.07 4.75
CA ALA A 214 -2.00 23.47 5.64
C ALA A 214 -1.59 24.94 5.42
N GLN A 215 -1.53 25.41 4.15
CA GLN A 215 -1.28 26.80 3.83
C GLN A 215 -2.34 27.74 4.41
N LYS A 216 -3.61 27.43 4.27
CA LYS A 216 -4.72 28.26 4.81
C LYS A 216 -4.68 28.29 6.34
N GLU A 217 -4.49 27.13 6.96
CA GLU A 217 -4.47 27.00 8.41
C GLU A 217 -3.29 27.78 9.01
N ILE A 218 -2.05 27.61 8.49
CA ILE A 218 -0.88 28.33 8.99
C ILE A 218 -1.02 29.84 8.77
N VAL A 219 -1.53 30.31 7.65
CA VAL A 219 -1.78 31.73 7.38
C VAL A 219 -2.72 32.34 8.43
N SER A 220 -3.73 31.58 8.88
CA SER A 220 -4.71 32.05 9.87
C SER A 220 -4.10 32.39 11.22
N VAL A 221 -3.00 31.73 11.60
CA VAL A 221 -2.33 31.89 12.89
C VAL A 221 -0.99 32.63 12.80
N LEU A 222 -0.38 32.71 11.60
CA LEU A 222 0.99 33.15 11.36
C LEU A 222 1.28 34.56 11.92
N GLY A 223 0.30 35.45 11.88
CA GLY A 223 0.45 36.83 12.38
C GLY A 223 0.60 36.94 13.92
N SER A 224 0.20 35.90 14.66
CA SER A 224 0.31 35.82 16.13
C SER A 224 1.47 34.96 16.61
N LEU A 225 2.12 34.21 15.70
CA LEU A 225 3.19 33.30 16.04
C LEU A 225 4.53 34.00 16.23
N PRO A 226 5.37 33.54 17.20
CA PRO A 226 6.77 33.95 17.32
C PRO A 226 7.57 33.50 16.07
N GLU A 227 8.89 33.57 16.15
CA GLU A 227 9.75 32.88 15.20
C GLU A 227 9.55 31.37 15.35
N ILE A 228 9.24 30.68 14.24
CA ILE A 228 8.96 29.25 14.21
C ILE A 228 10.15 28.53 13.60
N ALA A 229 10.73 27.61 14.36
CA ALA A 229 11.89 26.82 13.94
C ALA A 229 11.48 25.65 13.04
N ALA A 230 10.34 24.99 13.35
CA ALA A 230 9.86 23.86 12.57
C ALA A 230 8.33 23.77 12.55
N VAL A 231 7.79 23.16 11.49
CA VAL A 231 6.39 22.75 11.40
C VAL A 231 6.35 21.25 11.06
N PRO A 232 6.63 20.39 12.06
CA PRO A 232 6.53 18.93 11.91
C PRO A 232 5.06 18.50 11.89
N GLY A 233 4.84 17.23 11.57
CA GLY A 233 3.53 16.61 11.60
C GLY A 233 3.15 15.98 10.28
N CYS A 234 1.88 16.06 9.91
CA CYS A 234 1.45 15.56 8.62
C CYS A 234 2.02 16.41 7.49
N ILE A 235 2.15 15.83 6.30
CA ILE A 235 2.62 16.52 5.10
C ILE A 235 1.91 17.87 4.85
N GLY A 236 2.48 18.69 4.00
CA GLY A 236 1.92 20.02 3.66
C GLY A 236 2.98 21.11 3.53
N GLY A 237 4.26 20.72 3.58
CA GLY A 237 5.43 21.60 3.60
C GLY A 237 5.43 22.63 2.49
N MET A 238 5.03 22.29 1.27
CA MET A 238 4.95 23.24 0.16
C MET A 238 4.03 24.42 0.50
N GLY A 239 2.82 24.15 1.01
CA GLY A 239 1.88 25.22 1.38
C GLY A 239 2.35 26.05 2.56
N ILE A 240 2.99 25.41 3.56
CA ILE A 240 3.57 26.09 4.73
C ILE A 240 4.69 27.02 4.29
N VAL A 241 5.64 26.56 3.49
CA VAL A 241 6.73 27.41 2.95
C VAL A 241 6.17 28.60 2.22
N GLN A 242 5.24 28.42 1.30
CA GLN A 242 4.60 29.51 0.56
C GLN A 242 3.91 30.53 1.46
N ALA A 243 3.32 30.10 2.57
CA ALA A 243 2.70 30.99 3.54
C ALA A 243 3.74 31.85 4.26
N PHE A 244 4.85 31.27 4.71
CA PHE A 244 5.94 32.01 5.36
C PHE A 244 6.61 33.02 4.41
N GLU A 245 6.93 32.60 3.19
CA GLU A 245 7.49 33.47 2.15
C GLU A 245 6.55 34.64 1.83
N SER A 246 5.25 34.40 1.68
CA SER A 246 4.25 35.42 1.43
C SER A 246 4.13 36.45 2.57
N ALA A 247 4.44 36.01 3.80
CA ALA A 247 4.49 36.87 4.99
C ALA A 247 5.85 37.58 5.17
N GLY A 248 6.82 37.32 4.27
CA GLY A 248 8.18 37.83 4.38
C GLY A 248 8.97 37.25 5.56
N ARG A 249 8.63 36.03 5.95
CA ARG A 249 9.30 35.25 7.02
C ARG A 249 10.16 34.17 6.41
N GLU A 250 11.23 33.81 7.09
CA GLU A 250 12.07 32.67 6.72
C GLU A 250 11.28 31.36 6.85
N ALA A 251 11.49 30.43 5.92
CA ALA A 251 10.82 29.14 5.93
C ALA A 251 11.36 28.26 7.09
N PRO A 252 10.48 27.72 7.95
CA PRO A 252 10.88 26.79 9.01
C PRO A 252 11.26 25.42 8.41
N VAL A 253 11.81 24.54 9.23
CA VAL A 253 11.89 23.11 8.87
C VAL A 253 10.49 22.55 8.69
N VAL A 254 10.20 21.89 7.56
CA VAL A 254 8.87 21.36 7.23
C VAL A 254 8.93 19.92 6.75
N VAL A 255 7.78 19.25 6.80
CA VAL A 255 7.57 17.93 6.19
C VAL A 255 6.88 18.12 4.84
N PHE A 256 7.60 17.86 3.75
CA PHE A 256 7.04 17.87 2.40
C PHE A 256 6.22 16.61 2.14
N ASP A 257 5.36 16.65 1.14
CA ASP A 257 4.73 15.49 0.56
C ASP A 257 5.73 14.73 -0.34
N THR A 258 5.49 13.45 -0.57
CA THR A 258 6.34 12.59 -1.40
C THR A 258 5.91 12.57 -2.87
N ASP A 259 4.96 13.42 -3.29
CA ASP A 259 4.59 13.57 -4.70
C ASP A 259 5.62 14.40 -5.49
N GLY A 260 5.71 14.14 -6.79
CA GLY A 260 6.69 14.78 -7.67
C GLY A 260 6.60 16.30 -7.69
N LYS A 261 5.41 16.88 -7.54
CA LYS A 261 5.21 18.33 -7.48
C LYS A 261 5.79 18.94 -6.21
N SER A 262 5.56 18.31 -5.06
CA SER A 262 6.05 18.78 -3.76
C SER A 262 7.57 18.66 -3.67
N LEU A 263 8.13 17.54 -4.13
CA LEU A 263 9.57 17.32 -4.16
C LEU A 263 10.27 18.28 -5.13
N LYS A 264 9.70 18.53 -6.30
CA LYS A 264 10.22 19.49 -7.26
C LYS A 264 10.18 20.91 -6.70
N PHE A 265 9.08 21.30 -6.04
CA PHE A 265 9.00 22.59 -5.37
C PHE A 265 10.10 22.73 -4.31
N TRP A 266 10.32 21.70 -3.48
CA TRP A 266 11.39 21.71 -2.49
C TRP A 266 12.76 21.90 -3.14
N GLN A 267 13.08 21.14 -4.18
CA GLN A 267 14.33 21.28 -4.93
C GLN A 267 14.51 22.69 -5.50
N GLU A 268 13.48 23.24 -6.16
CA GLU A 268 13.52 24.57 -6.81
C GLU A 268 13.58 25.72 -5.79
N SER A 269 13.05 25.53 -4.58
CA SER A 269 13.11 26.55 -3.51
C SER A 269 14.51 26.72 -2.93
N GLY A 270 15.40 25.73 -3.11
CA GLY A 270 16.75 25.75 -2.54
C GLY A 270 16.78 25.69 -1.01
N ILE A 271 15.72 25.19 -0.37
CA ILE A 271 15.64 25.02 1.08
C ILE A 271 16.56 23.87 1.50
N GLU A 272 17.58 24.20 2.33
CA GLU A 272 18.56 23.26 2.88
C GLU A 272 18.63 23.36 4.42
N ASN A 273 17.49 23.56 5.07
CA ASN A 273 17.37 23.79 6.51
C ASN A 273 17.08 22.52 7.33
N GLY A 274 17.21 21.33 6.72
CA GLY A 274 16.85 20.07 7.35
C GLY A 274 15.39 19.65 7.13
N SER A 275 14.65 20.33 6.23
CA SER A 275 13.34 19.84 5.76
C SER A 275 13.49 18.50 5.06
N PHE A 276 12.43 17.70 5.11
CA PHE A 276 12.39 16.33 4.61
C PHE A 276 11.00 16.00 4.07
N ALA A 277 10.85 14.85 3.43
CA ALA A 277 9.54 14.31 3.11
C ALA A 277 9.39 12.94 3.78
N ALA A 278 8.21 12.66 4.32
CA ALA A 278 7.90 11.39 4.97
C ALA A 278 6.41 11.06 4.82
N LEU A 279 6.13 9.84 4.33
CA LEU A 279 4.76 9.36 4.12
C LEU A 279 4.72 7.83 4.13
N THR A 280 3.52 7.28 4.18
CA THR A 280 3.29 5.87 3.87
C THR A 280 3.72 5.53 2.44
N ASP A 281 4.28 4.33 2.25
CA ASP A 281 4.85 3.90 0.98
C ASP A 281 3.80 3.23 0.08
N PRO A 282 3.42 3.80 -1.07
CA PRO A 282 2.53 3.12 -2.00
C PRO A 282 3.15 1.86 -2.62
N GLY A 283 4.48 1.70 -2.58
CA GLY A 283 5.20 0.49 -3.01
C GLY A 283 4.88 -0.76 -2.19
N GLN A 284 4.22 -0.61 -1.03
CA GLN A 284 3.75 -1.76 -0.22
C GLN A 284 2.92 -2.76 -1.03
N VAL A 285 2.26 -2.35 -2.12
CA VAL A 285 1.49 -3.27 -2.97
C VAL A 285 2.39 -4.26 -3.70
N ILE A 286 3.59 -3.84 -4.12
CA ILE A 286 4.58 -4.73 -4.73
C ILE A 286 5.02 -5.76 -3.68
N ALA A 287 5.30 -5.30 -2.46
CA ALA A 287 5.63 -6.21 -1.35
C ALA A 287 4.50 -7.21 -1.09
N ALA A 288 3.23 -6.78 -1.14
CA ALA A 288 2.08 -7.65 -0.95
C ALA A 288 1.96 -8.73 -2.04
N ILE A 289 2.30 -8.44 -3.29
CA ILE A 289 2.37 -9.46 -4.36
C ILE A 289 3.38 -10.53 -3.97
N TYR A 290 4.61 -10.14 -3.59
CA TYR A 290 5.65 -11.11 -3.23
C TYR A 290 5.37 -11.84 -1.92
N VAL A 291 4.68 -11.21 -0.95
CA VAL A 291 4.17 -11.89 0.24
C VAL A 291 3.16 -12.97 -0.15
N ALA A 292 2.22 -12.66 -1.05
CA ALA A 292 1.24 -13.63 -1.53
C ALA A 292 1.91 -14.82 -2.26
N LEU A 293 2.92 -14.55 -3.09
CA LEU A 293 3.72 -15.58 -3.75
C LEU A 293 4.45 -16.46 -2.73
N ALA A 294 5.04 -15.86 -1.68
CA ALA A 294 5.71 -16.62 -0.62
C ALA A 294 4.72 -17.52 0.14
N VAL A 295 3.50 -17.05 0.39
CA VAL A 295 2.43 -17.87 1.03
C VAL A 295 2.02 -19.03 0.12
N LEU A 296 1.83 -18.80 -1.18
CA LEU A 296 1.49 -19.83 -2.16
C LEU A 296 2.61 -20.87 -2.31
N ASP A 297 3.87 -20.46 -2.19
CA ASP A 297 5.04 -21.34 -2.18
C ASP A 297 5.17 -22.14 -0.86
N GLY A 298 4.27 -21.94 0.11
CA GLY A 298 4.26 -22.64 1.39
C GLY A 298 5.35 -22.16 2.35
N GLN A 299 5.88 -20.96 2.20
CA GLN A 299 6.81 -20.34 3.14
C GLN A 299 6.09 -19.99 4.45
N ASP A 300 6.81 -20.00 5.56
CA ASP A 300 6.31 -19.55 6.86
C ASP A 300 6.36 -18.01 6.90
N VAL A 301 5.26 -17.39 6.49
CA VAL A 301 5.12 -15.93 6.42
C VAL A 301 4.43 -15.42 7.69
N PRO A 302 4.97 -14.39 8.38
CA PRO A 302 4.28 -13.77 9.51
C PRO A 302 2.87 -13.31 9.14
N GLN A 303 1.93 -13.38 10.09
CA GLN A 303 0.55 -12.91 9.90
C GLN A 303 0.52 -11.43 9.48
N GLU A 304 1.45 -10.65 10.00
CA GLU A 304 1.60 -9.24 9.71
C GLU A 304 3.02 -8.94 9.24
N VAL A 305 3.12 -8.31 8.07
CA VAL A 305 4.36 -7.82 7.46
C VAL A 305 4.33 -6.29 7.53
N VAL A 306 5.06 -5.74 8.51
CA VAL A 306 5.14 -4.29 8.73
C VAL A 306 6.34 -3.73 7.99
N LEU A 307 6.08 -2.85 7.05
CA LEU A 307 7.08 -2.22 6.20
C LEU A 307 7.45 -0.82 6.73
N PRO A 308 8.68 -0.34 6.50
CA PRO A 308 9.07 1.01 6.87
C PRO A 308 8.25 2.06 6.12
N LEU A 309 8.13 3.25 6.70
CA LEU A 309 7.65 4.43 6.01
C LEU A 309 8.65 4.86 4.95
N LEU A 310 8.18 5.61 3.96
CA LEU A 310 9.05 6.25 2.98
C LEU A 310 9.54 7.58 3.54
N GLU A 311 10.86 7.72 3.62
CA GLU A 311 11.55 8.94 4.03
C GLU A 311 12.46 9.41 2.91
N ILE A 312 12.41 10.71 2.60
CA ILE A 312 13.21 11.34 1.57
C ILE A 312 13.97 12.52 2.19
N GLY A 313 15.28 12.37 2.22
CA GLY A 313 16.19 13.45 2.63
C GLY A 313 16.66 14.30 1.46
N GLN A 314 17.37 15.40 1.76
CA GLN A 314 17.97 16.29 0.75
C GLN A 314 18.88 15.52 -0.24
N ALA A 315 19.56 14.49 0.22
CA ALA A 315 20.49 13.72 -0.61
C ALA A 315 19.79 12.90 -1.71
N ASP A 316 18.54 12.50 -1.48
CA ASP A 316 17.76 11.64 -2.38
C ASP A 316 16.87 12.44 -3.32
N LEU A 317 16.75 13.76 -3.08
CA LEU A 317 15.80 14.63 -3.76
C LEU A 317 16.01 14.67 -5.27
N GLU A 318 17.27 14.76 -5.73
CA GLU A 318 17.60 14.77 -7.16
C GLU A 318 17.11 13.50 -7.88
N TYR A 319 17.27 12.35 -7.24
CA TYR A 319 16.79 11.07 -7.79
C TYR A 319 15.27 11.09 -7.97
N TRP A 320 14.53 11.42 -6.91
CA TRP A 320 13.08 11.39 -6.94
C TRP A 320 12.48 12.41 -7.92
N VAL A 321 12.97 13.64 -7.92
CA VAL A 321 12.53 14.67 -8.88
C VAL A 321 12.82 14.29 -10.33
N GLY A 322 13.90 13.55 -10.58
CA GLY A 322 14.25 13.07 -11.91
C GLY A 322 13.44 11.88 -12.41
N ASN A 323 12.72 11.17 -11.51
CA ASN A 323 12.06 9.90 -11.82
C ASN A 323 10.55 9.89 -11.52
N LEU A 324 9.96 11.01 -11.09
CA LEU A 324 8.53 11.09 -10.79
C LEU A 324 7.82 12.08 -11.71
N GLU A 325 6.64 11.70 -12.15
CA GLU A 325 5.68 12.65 -12.70
C GLU A 325 5.10 13.54 -11.60
N SER A 326 4.50 14.66 -11.98
CA SER A 326 4.05 15.70 -11.03
C SER A 326 3.06 15.21 -9.97
N ASP A 327 2.20 14.30 -10.33
CA ASP A 327 1.11 13.73 -9.51
C ASP A 327 1.38 12.29 -9.03
N GLU A 328 2.55 11.76 -9.35
CA GLU A 328 3.02 10.47 -8.89
C GLU A 328 3.69 10.60 -7.53
N TYR A 329 3.42 9.67 -6.63
CA TYR A 329 4.07 9.57 -5.32
C TYR A 329 5.32 8.70 -5.40
N ALA A 330 6.35 9.08 -4.68
CA ALA A 330 7.51 8.23 -4.50
C ALA A 330 7.12 6.88 -3.87
N ALA A 331 7.72 5.80 -4.35
CA ALA A 331 7.44 4.44 -3.91
C ALA A 331 8.73 3.63 -3.84
N ASN A 332 8.94 2.93 -2.73
CA ASN A 332 10.05 2.01 -2.60
C ASN A 332 9.98 0.90 -3.65
N GLN A 333 11.14 0.55 -4.20
CA GLN A 333 11.28 -0.48 -5.23
C GLN A 333 11.42 -1.86 -4.56
N TRP A 334 10.32 -2.39 -4.04
CA TRP A 334 10.28 -3.74 -3.51
C TRP A 334 10.50 -4.76 -4.63
N ASP A 335 11.16 -5.86 -4.32
CA ASP A 335 11.34 -7.01 -5.19
C ASP A 335 11.32 -8.29 -4.33
N LYS A 336 11.29 -9.45 -4.96
CA LYS A 336 11.28 -10.73 -4.23
C LYS A 336 12.37 -10.81 -3.17
N LYS A 337 13.58 -10.36 -3.48
CA LYS A 337 14.73 -10.46 -2.59
C LYS A 337 14.55 -9.58 -1.34
N THR A 338 14.08 -8.35 -1.51
CA THR A 338 13.85 -7.41 -0.41
C THR A 338 12.68 -7.82 0.46
N VAL A 339 11.63 -8.42 -0.14
CA VAL A 339 10.49 -8.97 0.60
C VAL A 339 10.86 -10.24 1.37
N ASP A 340 11.63 -11.16 0.76
CA ASP A 340 12.15 -12.34 1.47
C ASP A 340 13.01 -11.90 2.69
N ALA A 341 13.81 -10.86 2.54
CA ALA A 341 14.60 -10.28 3.64
C ALA A 341 13.72 -9.64 4.72
N ALA A 342 12.64 -8.94 4.33
CA ALA A 342 11.67 -8.37 5.26
C ALA A 342 10.94 -9.44 6.08
N ILE A 343 10.47 -10.52 5.44
CA ILE A 343 9.85 -11.67 6.10
C ILE A 343 10.83 -12.29 7.12
N ALA A 344 12.09 -12.47 6.73
CA ALA A 344 13.11 -13.04 7.61
C ALA A 344 13.43 -12.12 8.80
N ALA A 345 13.53 -10.80 8.59
CA ALA A 345 13.76 -9.82 9.65
C ALA A 345 12.61 -9.84 10.68
N ILE A 346 11.36 -9.83 10.22
CA ILE A 346 10.18 -9.89 11.12
C ILE A 346 10.17 -11.19 11.92
N ALA A 347 10.46 -12.33 11.28
CA ALA A 347 10.54 -13.63 11.96
C ALA A 347 11.66 -13.66 13.03
N ALA A 348 12.73 -12.88 12.84
CA ALA A 348 13.81 -12.73 13.80
C ALA A 348 13.52 -11.66 14.90
N GLY A 349 12.43 -10.91 14.80
CA GLY A 349 12.11 -9.78 15.67
C GLY A 349 12.98 -8.55 15.40
N GLU A 350 13.50 -8.44 14.18
CA GLU A 350 14.32 -7.33 13.71
C GLU A 350 13.48 -6.33 12.89
N GLU A 351 13.95 -5.10 12.80
CA GLU A 351 13.30 -4.07 11.96
C GLU A 351 13.54 -4.35 10.48
N VAL A 352 12.51 -4.07 9.67
CA VAL A 352 12.60 -4.17 8.22
C VAL A 352 13.29 -2.94 7.66
N ALA A 353 14.33 -3.16 6.86
CA ALA A 353 15.00 -2.08 6.13
C ALA A 353 14.23 -1.74 4.83
N ALA A 354 14.13 -0.44 4.52
CA ALA A 354 13.64 -0.01 3.21
C ALA A 354 14.58 -0.49 2.09
N PRO A 355 14.07 -0.80 0.90
CA PRO A 355 14.89 -1.05 -0.27
C PRO A 355 15.80 0.14 -0.57
N ALA A 356 17.05 -0.14 -0.98
CA ALA A 356 17.94 0.94 -1.41
C ALA A 356 17.41 1.61 -2.69
N ILE A 357 17.47 2.93 -2.74
CA ILE A 357 17.22 3.72 -3.95
C ILE A 357 18.25 3.31 -5.01
N LYS A 358 17.78 2.95 -6.21
CA LYS A 358 18.64 2.41 -7.29
C LYS A 358 18.80 3.42 -8.41
#